data_5431575609a6b02873fd5d9bd7c164d2
#
_entry.id   5431575609a6b02873fd5d9bd7c164d2
#
_cell.length_a   1.000
_cell.length_b   1.000
_cell.length_c   1.000
_cell.angle_alpha   90.00
_cell.angle_beta   90.00
_cell.angle_gamma   90.00
#
_symmetry.space_group_name_H-M   'P 1'
#
loop_
_entity.id
_entity.type
_entity.pdbx_description
1 polymer ?
#
loop_
_entity_poly.entity_id
_entity_poly.type
_entity_poly.pdbx_seq_one_letter_code
_entity_poly.pdbx_strand_id
1 'polypeptide(L)'
;MNREILVHVDLDGQPVFCGRLWTRSAPRESASFEYDVAWRTSRRGFALDPELPLAAGPFHTGRPIFRAFTDPAPDRWGQMLLRRAERALARREGRNPRTLTAVDFLTLVDDETRLGALRFRDAAANGGPFLSTGGTRVPPLMALSKLLAATTRIIADEETDEDLALVLAPGTSLGGARPKASVKDSDGNLLVAKFPTASDEWPATRWEATALELARRAGIHVPVFRLALAARKPVLLLRRFDRDGEARVPFMSAMTALSADDNQMHSYLDIVDALRREGAQAAKDLGELWRRLVFNVLVSNTDDHLRNHGFLHDGIGWRLAPAYDLNPMPTDVRPRVHALAIDDTDPTASMDTVWEVAPRFGLATKEARQIAHEVAAVVRAWRSAGKKCGLKPKELDRMESAFEHRDLAQAAK
;
A
#
# COMPACT_ATOMS: atom_id res chain seq x y z
N MET A 1 7.69 -20.33 -20.10
CA MET A 1 7.85 -19.59 -21.37
C MET A 1 8.70 -18.35 -21.09
N ASN A 2 9.52 -17.96 -22.06
CA ASN A 2 10.21 -16.67 -21.97
C ASN A 2 9.26 -15.58 -22.47
N ARG A 3 9.15 -14.48 -21.72
CA ARG A 3 8.33 -13.31 -22.12
C ARG A 3 9.20 -12.06 -22.12
N GLU A 4 9.00 -11.22 -23.12
CA GLU A 4 9.57 -9.88 -23.18
C GLU A 4 8.44 -8.86 -22.95
N ILE A 5 8.63 -7.97 -21.98
CA ILE A 5 7.67 -6.96 -21.57
C ILE A 5 8.31 -5.59 -21.72
N LEU A 6 7.64 -4.70 -22.44
CA LEU A 6 8.05 -3.31 -22.57
C LEU A 6 7.54 -2.55 -21.34
N VAL A 7 8.47 -1.95 -20.62
CA VAL A 7 8.20 -1.18 -19.40
C VAL A 7 8.15 0.30 -19.75
N HIS A 8 7.08 0.95 -19.34
CA HIS A 8 6.90 2.39 -19.47
C HIS A 8 6.65 3.00 -18.08
N VAL A 9 7.03 4.25 -17.92
CA VAL A 9 6.69 5.07 -16.77
C VAL A 9 5.77 6.19 -17.25
N ASP A 10 4.63 6.36 -16.61
CA ASP A 10 3.77 7.51 -16.85
C ASP A 10 4.40 8.75 -16.22
N LEU A 11 4.71 9.74 -17.01
CA LEU A 11 5.23 11.03 -16.57
C LEU A 11 4.26 12.12 -17.03
N ASP A 12 3.52 12.72 -16.09
CA ASP A 12 2.51 13.77 -16.34
C ASP A 12 1.42 13.33 -17.34
N GLY A 13 0.94 12.09 -17.22
CA GLY A 13 -0.08 11.53 -18.10
C GLY A 13 0.47 11.02 -19.44
N GLN A 14 1.78 11.05 -19.65
CA GLN A 14 2.43 10.56 -20.88
C GLN A 14 3.29 9.31 -20.57
N PRO A 15 3.00 8.16 -21.19
CA PRO A 15 3.79 6.95 -20.98
C PRO A 15 5.12 7.05 -21.73
N VAL A 16 6.22 7.14 -21.00
CA VAL A 16 7.58 7.18 -21.53
C VAL A 16 8.20 5.79 -21.46
N PHE A 17 8.78 5.30 -22.55
CA PHE A 17 9.47 4.02 -22.59
C PHE A 17 10.69 4.04 -21.67
N CYS A 18 10.73 3.11 -20.72
CA CYS A 18 11.76 3.04 -19.68
C CYS A 18 12.79 1.94 -19.97
N GLY A 19 12.33 0.78 -20.48
CA GLY A 19 13.22 -0.36 -20.69
C GLY A 19 12.48 -1.64 -20.99
N ARG A 20 13.22 -2.76 -20.97
CA ARG A 20 12.73 -4.09 -21.32
C ARG A 20 12.92 -5.04 -20.13
N LEU A 21 11.87 -5.78 -19.81
CA LEU A 21 11.87 -6.84 -18.81
C LEU A 21 11.72 -8.18 -19.52
N TRP A 22 12.73 -9.04 -19.41
CA TRP A 22 12.67 -10.42 -19.85
C TRP A 22 12.43 -11.33 -18.65
N THR A 23 11.47 -12.24 -18.77
CA THR A 23 11.12 -13.18 -17.71
C THR A 23 11.21 -14.60 -18.20
N ARG A 24 11.66 -15.49 -17.33
CA ARG A 24 11.78 -16.93 -17.57
C ARG A 24 11.00 -17.67 -16.47
N SER A 25 10.09 -18.57 -16.88
CA SER A 25 9.20 -19.28 -15.94
C SER A 25 9.66 -20.70 -15.58
N ALA A 26 10.59 -21.30 -16.34
CA ALA A 26 11.04 -22.68 -16.12
C ALA A 26 12.51 -22.86 -16.51
N PRO A 27 13.24 -23.75 -15.83
CA PRO A 27 12.85 -24.60 -14.69
C PRO A 27 12.69 -23.81 -13.37
N ARG A 28 13.27 -22.61 -13.25
CA ARG A 28 13.16 -21.68 -12.12
C ARG A 28 12.80 -20.30 -12.66
N GLU A 29 11.90 -19.61 -12.00
CA GLU A 29 11.58 -18.22 -12.34
C GLU A 29 12.81 -17.34 -12.14
N SER A 30 13.08 -16.47 -13.11
CA SER A 30 14.12 -15.45 -13.08
C SER A 30 13.76 -14.31 -14.01
N ALA A 31 14.37 -13.15 -13.80
CA ALA A 31 14.16 -12.00 -14.66
C ALA A 31 15.46 -11.26 -14.97
N SER A 32 15.45 -10.56 -16.11
CA SER A 32 16.50 -9.60 -16.50
C SER A 32 15.80 -8.32 -16.94
N PHE A 33 16.43 -7.18 -16.63
CA PHE A 33 15.91 -5.88 -17.03
C PHE A 33 17.02 -5.01 -17.59
N GLU A 34 16.73 -4.23 -18.61
CA GLU A 34 17.66 -3.26 -19.18
C GLU A 34 16.90 -1.95 -19.44
N TYR A 35 17.50 -0.86 -18.97
CA TYR A 35 16.99 0.49 -19.25
C TYR A 35 17.25 0.89 -20.70
N ASP A 36 16.28 1.57 -21.30
CA ASP A 36 16.47 2.25 -22.56
C ASP A 36 17.49 3.40 -22.45
N VAL A 37 18.25 3.65 -23.52
CA VAL A 37 19.26 4.72 -23.52
C VAL A 37 18.62 6.08 -23.32
N ALA A 38 17.48 6.36 -23.96
CA ALA A 38 16.77 7.63 -23.81
C ALA A 38 16.29 7.85 -22.38
N TRP A 39 15.83 6.79 -21.69
CA TRP A 39 15.46 6.87 -20.27
C TRP A 39 16.68 7.22 -19.39
N ARG A 40 17.78 6.50 -19.56
CA ARG A 40 19.00 6.69 -18.76
C ARG A 40 19.63 8.08 -18.93
N THR A 41 19.55 8.67 -20.11
CA THR A 41 20.13 9.98 -20.43
C THR A 41 19.14 11.14 -20.22
N SER A 42 17.86 10.83 -19.96
CA SER A 42 16.84 11.83 -19.68
C SER A 42 17.07 12.51 -18.33
N ARG A 43 16.86 13.81 -18.26
CA ARG A 43 16.80 14.54 -16.98
C ARG A 43 15.64 14.09 -16.07
N ARG A 44 14.66 13.40 -16.63
CA ARG A 44 13.50 12.85 -15.93
C ARG A 44 13.65 11.36 -15.60
N GLY A 45 14.74 10.74 -16.07
CA GLY A 45 15.03 9.34 -15.77
C GLY A 45 15.48 9.18 -14.32
N PHE A 46 15.00 8.12 -13.67
CA PHE A 46 15.36 7.73 -12.31
C PHE A 46 15.48 6.21 -12.19
N ALA A 47 16.19 5.74 -11.16
CA ALA A 47 16.28 4.32 -10.84
C ALA A 47 14.93 3.80 -10.31
N LEU A 48 14.44 2.68 -10.84
CA LEU A 48 13.14 2.10 -10.45
C LEU A 48 13.17 1.48 -9.05
N ASP A 49 14.31 0.95 -8.66
CA ASP A 49 14.59 0.48 -7.29
C ASP A 49 16.11 0.41 -7.06
N PRO A 50 16.59 0.16 -5.83
CA PRO A 50 18.01 0.05 -5.53
C PRO A 50 18.75 -1.08 -6.27
N GLU A 51 18.04 -2.17 -6.66
CA GLU A 51 18.62 -3.28 -7.43
C GLU A 51 18.73 -2.94 -8.93
N LEU A 52 18.11 -1.84 -9.36
CA LEU A 52 18.07 -1.33 -10.73
C LEU A 52 18.64 0.10 -10.81
N PRO A 53 19.94 0.32 -10.47
CA PRO A 53 20.55 1.63 -10.59
C PRO A 53 20.50 2.12 -12.04
N LEU A 54 20.47 3.44 -12.25
CA LEU A 54 20.36 4.05 -13.58
C LEU A 54 21.71 3.93 -14.35
N ALA A 55 22.05 2.71 -14.74
CA ALA A 55 23.29 2.37 -15.43
C ALA A 55 23.04 1.59 -16.73
N ALA A 56 24.08 1.45 -17.55
CA ALA A 56 24.04 0.70 -18.81
C ALA A 56 24.16 -0.80 -18.58
N GLY A 57 23.57 -1.58 -19.48
CA GLY A 57 23.61 -3.04 -19.51
C GLY A 57 22.45 -3.71 -18.78
N PRO A 58 22.34 -5.02 -18.97
CA PRO A 58 21.26 -5.79 -18.36
C PRO A 58 21.56 -6.08 -16.89
N PHE A 59 20.54 -5.89 -16.06
CA PHE A 59 20.50 -6.36 -14.66
C PHE A 59 19.86 -7.74 -14.63
N HIS A 60 20.31 -8.58 -13.69
CA HIS A 60 19.79 -9.95 -13.52
C HIS A 60 19.39 -10.19 -12.07
N THR A 61 18.28 -10.84 -11.85
CA THR A 61 17.86 -11.25 -10.50
C THR A 61 17.64 -12.75 -10.43
N GLY A 62 18.05 -13.37 -9.32
CA GLY A 62 17.71 -14.75 -8.97
C GLY A 62 16.30 -14.91 -8.41
N ARG A 63 15.56 -13.80 -8.24
CA ARG A 63 14.15 -13.78 -7.86
C ARG A 63 13.26 -13.96 -9.07
N PRO A 64 11.98 -14.31 -8.86
CA PRO A 64 11.01 -14.38 -9.97
C PRO A 64 10.93 -13.09 -10.79
N ILE A 65 10.94 -11.92 -10.13
CA ILE A 65 11.01 -10.57 -10.75
C ILE A 65 11.74 -9.61 -9.80
N PHE A 66 12.19 -8.45 -10.29
CA PHE A 66 12.74 -7.36 -9.46
C PHE A 66 11.65 -6.76 -8.57
N ARG A 67 12.06 -6.19 -7.44
CA ARG A 67 11.14 -5.61 -6.44
C ARG A 67 10.32 -4.46 -6.99
N ALA A 68 10.91 -3.59 -7.83
CA ALA A 68 10.16 -2.53 -8.52
C ALA A 68 8.91 -3.03 -9.24
N PHE A 69 8.91 -4.28 -9.71
CA PHE A 69 7.76 -4.88 -10.38
C PHE A 69 6.84 -5.66 -9.44
N THR A 70 7.19 -5.80 -8.16
CA THR A 70 6.29 -6.39 -7.16
C THR A 70 5.27 -5.39 -6.61
N ASP A 71 5.64 -4.11 -6.50
CA ASP A 71 4.74 -3.05 -6.01
C ASP A 71 3.50 -2.86 -6.89
N PRO A 72 3.60 -2.80 -8.24
CA PRO A 72 2.44 -2.74 -9.12
C PRO A 72 1.73 -4.08 -9.34
N ALA A 73 2.23 -5.19 -8.78
CA ALA A 73 1.56 -6.49 -8.78
C ALA A 73 0.47 -6.56 -7.67
N PRO A 74 -0.45 -7.53 -7.72
CA PRO A 74 -1.54 -7.60 -6.75
C PRO A 74 -1.04 -8.03 -5.37
N ASP A 75 -1.71 -7.51 -4.34
CA ASP A 75 -1.57 -7.95 -2.96
C ASP A 75 -2.15 -9.37 -2.70
N ARG A 76 -2.16 -9.81 -1.45
CA ARG A 76 -2.68 -11.15 -1.08
C ARG A 76 -4.15 -11.32 -1.48
N TRP A 77 -4.99 -10.30 -1.30
CA TRP A 77 -6.39 -10.33 -1.72
C TRP A 77 -6.50 -10.48 -3.24
N GLY A 78 -5.79 -9.65 -4.00
CA GLY A 78 -5.78 -9.71 -5.45
C GLY A 78 -5.21 -11.00 -6.03
N GLN A 79 -4.15 -11.52 -5.45
CA GLN A 79 -3.59 -12.83 -5.85
C GLN A 79 -4.59 -13.96 -5.63
N MET A 80 -5.33 -13.94 -4.52
CA MET A 80 -6.39 -14.91 -4.24
C MET A 80 -7.49 -14.84 -5.31
N LEU A 81 -7.94 -13.62 -5.65
CA LEU A 81 -8.93 -13.40 -6.70
C LEU A 81 -8.46 -13.91 -8.07
N LEU A 82 -7.23 -13.59 -8.47
CA LEU A 82 -6.67 -14.07 -9.75
C LEU A 82 -6.56 -15.60 -9.83
N ARG A 83 -6.17 -16.26 -8.71
CA ARG A 83 -6.14 -17.73 -8.66
C ARG A 83 -7.56 -18.32 -8.77
N ARG A 84 -8.58 -17.67 -8.20
CA ARG A 84 -9.98 -18.11 -8.34
C ARG A 84 -10.48 -17.92 -9.76
N ALA A 85 -10.16 -16.79 -10.39
CA ALA A 85 -10.50 -16.53 -11.79
C ALA A 85 -9.84 -17.53 -12.74
N GLU A 86 -8.56 -17.89 -12.53
CA GLU A 86 -7.88 -18.93 -13.31
C GLU A 86 -8.59 -20.28 -13.16
N ARG A 87 -9.00 -20.65 -11.94
CA ARG A 87 -9.77 -21.90 -11.73
C ARG A 87 -11.14 -21.87 -12.43
N ALA A 88 -11.83 -20.75 -12.40
CA ALA A 88 -13.11 -20.59 -13.10
C ALA A 88 -12.93 -20.68 -14.63
N LEU A 89 -11.92 -20.01 -15.17
CA LEU A 89 -11.58 -20.06 -16.58
C LEU A 89 -11.21 -21.49 -17.02
N ALA A 90 -10.35 -22.16 -16.28
CA ALA A 90 -9.92 -23.52 -16.57
C ALA A 90 -11.10 -24.50 -16.59
N ARG A 91 -12.07 -24.37 -15.67
CA ARG A 91 -13.33 -25.17 -15.68
C ARG A 91 -14.14 -24.94 -16.96
N ARG A 92 -14.29 -23.68 -17.39
CA ARG A 92 -15.01 -23.35 -18.64
C ARG A 92 -14.33 -23.90 -19.88
N GLU A 93 -13.01 -23.92 -19.89
CA GLU A 93 -12.19 -24.42 -21.00
C GLU A 93 -11.93 -25.94 -20.94
N GLY A 94 -12.42 -26.63 -19.91
CA GLY A 94 -12.22 -28.08 -19.76
C GLY A 94 -10.76 -28.50 -19.55
N ARG A 95 -9.92 -27.63 -18.98
CA ARG A 95 -8.51 -27.87 -18.71
C ARG A 95 -8.18 -27.79 -17.21
N ASN A 96 -7.00 -28.26 -16.84
CA ASN A 96 -6.49 -28.03 -15.49
C ASN A 96 -6.10 -26.57 -15.30
N PRO A 97 -6.33 -25.98 -14.09
CA PRO A 97 -5.85 -24.65 -13.77
C PRO A 97 -4.33 -24.62 -13.73
N ARG A 98 -3.74 -23.59 -14.31
CA ARG A 98 -2.28 -23.38 -14.27
C ARG A 98 -1.85 -22.68 -12.98
N THR A 99 -0.63 -22.92 -12.54
CA THR A 99 0.00 -22.12 -11.48
C THR A 99 0.36 -20.75 -12.05
N LEU A 100 -0.13 -19.69 -11.41
CA LEU A 100 0.22 -18.32 -11.79
C LEU A 100 1.62 -17.99 -11.26
N THR A 101 2.47 -17.49 -12.14
CA THR A 101 3.83 -17.05 -11.87
C THR A 101 3.85 -15.59 -11.41
N ALA A 102 4.99 -15.08 -10.91
CA ALA A 102 5.13 -13.68 -10.54
C ALA A 102 4.85 -12.73 -11.72
N VAL A 103 5.27 -13.10 -12.93
CA VAL A 103 5.00 -12.33 -14.13
C VAL A 103 3.52 -12.38 -14.54
N ASP A 104 2.83 -13.50 -14.31
CA ASP A 104 1.39 -13.56 -14.53
C ASP A 104 0.66 -12.59 -13.60
N PHE A 105 0.99 -12.57 -12.30
CA PHE A 105 0.42 -11.61 -11.37
C PHE A 105 0.67 -10.18 -11.80
N LEU A 106 1.88 -9.84 -12.23
CA LEU A 106 2.20 -8.49 -12.72
C LEU A 106 1.34 -8.11 -13.93
N THR A 107 1.19 -9.02 -14.89
CA THR A 107 0.55 -8.72 -16.19
C THR A 107 -0.97 -8.85 -16.19
N LEU A 108 -1.55 -9.56 -15.21
CA LEU A 108 -2.99 -9.71 -15.05
C LEU A 108 -3.65 -8.58 -14.25
N VAL A 109 -2.91 -7.62 -13.71
CA VAL A 109 -3.48 -6.40 -13.11
C VAL A 109 -3.91 -5.46 -14.23
N ASP A 110 -5.11 -4.90 -14.09
CA ASP A 110 -5.62 -3.89 -15.01
C ASP A 110 -4.74 -2.63 -15.00
N ASP A 111 -4.38 -2.12 -16.19
CA ASP A 111 -3.50 -0.97 -16.33
C ASP A 111 -4.06 0.27 -15.63
N GLU A 112 -5.36 0.53 -15.72
CA GLU A 112 -5.99 1.73 -15.14
C GLU A 112 -5.83 1.78 -13.62
N THR A 113 -5.93 0.64 -12.95
CA THR A 113 -5.94 0.54 -11.49
C THR A 113 -4.61 0.14 -10.89
N ARG A 114 -3.62 -0.18 -11.70
CA ARG A 114 -2.26 -0.52 -11.28
C ARG A 114 -1.67 0.55 -10.37
N LEU A 115 -1.01 0.14 -9.29
CA LEU A 115 -0.36 1.06 -8.35
C LEU A 115 0.86 1.73 -9.00
N GLY A 116 1.00 3.03 -8.76
CA GLY A 116 2.10 3.83 -9.26
C GLY A 116 2.01 4.12 -10.76
N ALA A 117 3.13 4.47 -11.35
CA ALA A 117 3.24 4.95 -12.72
C ALA A 117 3.78 3.90 -13.72
N LEU A 118 4.16 2.70 -13.25
CA LEU A 118 4.65 1.65 -14.14
C LEU A 118 3.52 1.09 -15.00
N ARG A 119 3.76 0.99 -16.30
CA ARG A 119 2.84 0.47 -17.30
C ARG A 119 3.55 -0.55 -18.18
N PHE A 120 2.87 -1.60 -18.58
CA PHE A 120 3.47 -2.74 -19.25
C PHE A 120 2.77 -3.03 -20.58
N ARG A 121 3.57 -3.37 -21.62
CA ARG A 121 3.09 -3.88 -22.89
C ARG A 121 3.77 -5.20 -23.22
N ASP A 122 3.09 -6.07 -23.91
CA ASP A 122 3.73 -7.28 -24.47
C ASP A 122 4.54 -6.88 -25.71
N ALA A 123 5.82 -7.22 -25.73
CA ALA A 123 6.68 -6.93 -26.89
C ALA A 123 6.19 -7.64 -28.16
N ALA A 124 5.60 -8.83 -28.03
CA ALA A 124 5.05 -9.58 -29.17
C ALA A 124 3.83 -8.91 -29.80
N ALA A 125 3.13 -8.03 -29.05
CA ALA A 125 1.96 -7.31 -29.55
C ALA A 125 2.27 -6.07 -30.41
N ASN A 126 3.54 -5.81 -30.68
CA ASN A 126 4.07 -4.80 -31.63
C ASN A 126 3.32 -3.44 -31.54
N GLY A 127 3.38 -2.76 -30.38
CA GLY A 127 2.68 -1.49 -30.15
C GLY A 127 1.22 -1.63 -29.68
N GLY A 128 0.80 -2.83 -29.29
CA GLY A 128 -0.51 -3.10 -28.70
C GLY A 128 -0.82 -2.29 -27.43
N PRO A 129 -2.05 -2.42 -26.88
CA PRO A 129 -2.46 -1.68 -25.69
C PRO A 129 -1.60 -2.06 -24.48
N PHE A 130 -1.66 -1.24 -23.42
CA PHE A 130 -1.10 -1.63 -22.14
C PHE A 130 -1.83 -2.87 -21.60
N LEU A 131 -1.07 -3.74 -20.93
CA LEU A 131 -1.59 -4.99 -20.38
C LEU A 131 -2.68 -4.72 -19.35
N SER A 132 -3.83 -5.32 -19.59
CA SER A 132 -5.06 -5.16 -18.83
C SER A 132 -5.82 -6.48 -18.83
N THR A 133 -6.66 -6.73 -17.85
CA THR A 133 -7.53 -7.90 -17.74
C THR A 133 -8.65 -7.94 -18.79
N GLY A 134 -8.69 -6.95 -19.68
CA GLY A 134 -9.61 -6.94 -20.84
C GLY A 134 -11.04 -6.49 -20.52
N GLY A 135 -11.30 -5.20 -20.62
CA GLY A 135 -12.63 -4.69 -20.99
C GLY A 135 -13.62 -4.33 -19.88
N THR A 136 -13.35 -4.57 -18.62
CA THR A 136 -14.25 -4.15 -17.53
C THR A 136 -13.80 -2.81 -16.97
N ARG A 137 -14.66 -1.79 -17.09
CA ARG A 137 -14.40 -0.47 -16.53
C ARG A 137 -14.45 -0.50 -15.00
N VAL A 138 -13.61 0.32 -14.36
CA VAL A 138 -13.68 0.55 -12.92
C VAL A 138 -15.11 0.95 -12.51
N PRO A 139 -15.76 0.22 -11.58
CA PRO A 139 -17.14 0.50 -11.20
C PRO A 139 -17.30 1.89 -10.56
N PRO A 140 -18.40 2.58 -10.81
CA PRO A 140 -18.74 3.81 -10.11
C PRO A 140 -19.14 3.53 -8.66
N LEU A 141 -19.11 4.57 -7.80
CA LEU A 141 -19.50 4.47 -6.38
C LEU A 141 -20.89 3.88 -6.16
N MET A 142 -21.83 4.07 -7.09
CA MET A 142 -23.18 3.47 -7.00
C MET A 142 -23.15 1.94 -7.02
N ALA A 143 -22.07 1.31 -7.44
CA ALA A 143 -21.87 -0.14 -7.42
C ALA A 143 -21.41 -0.69 -6.06
N LEU A 144 -21.17 0.13 -5.02
CA LEU A 144 -20.64 -0.32 -3.72
C LEU A 144 -21.44 -1.45 -3.09
N SER A 145 -22.78 -1.42 -3.17
CA SER A 145 -23.61 -2.49 -2.61
C SER A 145 -23.46 -3.82 -3.37
N LYS A 146 -23.27 -3.77 -4.68
CA LYS A 146 -23.00 -4.96 -5.51
C LYS A 146 -21.59 -5.51 -5.21
N LEU A 147 -20.60 -4.63 -5.10
CA LEU A 147 -19.22 -5.00 -4.73
C LEU A 147 -19.16 -5.62 -3.34
N LEU A 148 -19.88 -5.05 -2.36
CA LEU A 148 -19.96 -5.62 -1.00
C LEU A 148 -20.60 -7.01 -1.02
N ALA A 149 -21.69 -7.22 -1.78
CA ALA A 149 -22.33 -8.52 -1.90
C ALA A 149 -21.41 -9.55 -2.56
N ALA A 150 -20.72 -9.16 -3.66
CA ALA A 150 -19.77 -10.00 -4.35
C ALA A 150 -18.57 -10.38 -3.44
N THR A 151 -17.97 -9.41 -2.74
CA THR A 151 -16.88 -9.69 -1.80
C THR A 151 -17.32 -10.59 -0.64
N THR A 152 -18.57 -10.47 -0.18
CA THR A 152 -19.11 -11.33 0.87
C THR A 152 -19.22 -12.78 0.38
N ARG A 153 -19.74 -13.02 -0.83
CA ARG A 153 -19.81 -14.37 -1.43
C ARG A 153 -18.41 -14.94 -1.68
N ILE A 154 -17.48 -14.13 -2.18
CA ILE A 154 -16.09 -14.56 -2.38
C ILE A 154 -15.45 -15.04 -1.08
N ILE A 155 -15.68 -14.34 0.05
CA ILE A 155 -15.15 -14.77 1.35
C ILE A 155 -15.79 -16.07 1.83
N ALA A 156 -17.09 -16.28 1.51
CA ALA A 156 -17.84 -17.48 1.87
C ALA A 156 -17.58 -18.68 0.93
N ASP A 157 -16.73 -18.54 -0.10
CA ASP A 157 -16.51 -19.52 -1.18
C ASP A 157 -17.82 -19.86 -1.97
N GLU A 158 -18.71 -18.87 -2.09
CA GLU A 158 -20.01 -18.95 -2.77
C GLU A 158 -20.10 -18.02 -3.99
N GLU A 159 -18.95 -17.56 -4.48
CA GLU A 159 -18.88 -16.61 -5.60
C GLU A 159 -19.33 -17.19 -6.93
N THR A 160 -19.93 -16.34 -7.76
CA THR A 160 -20.17 -16.60 -9.18
C THR A 160 -19.02 -16.04 -10.04
N ASP A 161 -18.99 -16.42 -11.33
CA ASP A 161 -18.02 -15.86 -12.30
C ASP A 161 -18.22 -14.34 -12.45
N GLU A 162 -19.49 -13.86 -12.37
CA GLU A 162 -19.82 -12.44 -12.41
C GLU A 162 -19.28 -11.69 -11.19
N ASP A 163 -19.32 -12.31 -10.00
CA ASP A 163 -18.75 -11.72 -8.78
C ASP A 163 -17.23 -11.54 -8.92
N LEU A 164 -16.54 -12.57 -9.41
CA LEU A 164 -15.11 -12.49 -9.66
C LEU A 164 -14.79 -11.42 -10.70
N ALA A 165 -15.53 -11.37 -11.81
CA ALA A 165 -15.36 -10.34 -12.84
C ALA A 165 -15.58 -8.93 -12.28
N LEU A 166 -16.64 -8.73 -11.47
CA LEU A 166 -16.97 -7.44 -10.86
C LEU A 166 -15.88 -6.94 -9.89
N VAL A 167 -15.27 -7.83 -9.11
CA VAL A 167 -14.26 -7.45 -8.10
C VAL A 167 -12.86 -7.38 -8.71
N LEU A 168 -12.56 -8.18 -9.74
CA LEU A 168 -11.28 -8.15 -10.46
C LEU A 168 -11.15 -6.95 -11.41
N ALA A 169 -12.26 -6.54 -12.06
CA ALA A 169 -12.28 -5.41 -12.98
C ALA A 169 -11.61 -4.15 -12.42
N PRO A 170 -11.84 -3.79 -11.14
CA PRO A 170 -11.26 -2.61 -10.54
C PRO A 170 -9.79 -2.75 -10.14
N GLY A 171 -9.11 -3.86 -10.45
CA GLY A 171 -7.71 -4.05 -10.05
C GLY A 171 -7.51 -4.23 -8.54
N THR A 172 -6.43 -4.87 -8.16
CA THR A 172 -6.21 -5.41 -6.81
C THR A 172 -4.82 -5.11 -6.25
N SER A 173 -4.12 -4.09 -6.76
CA SER A 173 -2.71 -3.81 -6.42
C SER A 173 -2.52 -2.86 -5.21
N LEU A 174 -3.42 -2.85 -4.22
CA LEU A 174 -3.49 -1.78 -3.22
C LEU A 174 -3.07 -2.16 -1.79
N GLY A 175 -2.31 -3.23 -1.62
CA GLY A 175 -1.76 -3.67 -0.33
C GLY A 175 -2.77 -4.34 0.63
N GLY A 176 -2.35 -5.40 1.33
CA GLY A 176 -3.08 -6.06 2.41
C GLY A 176 -3.98 -7.22 2.00
N ALA A 177 -4.50 -7.95 3.01
CA ALA A 177 -5.29 -9.17 2.85
C ALA A 177 -6.82 -8.93 2.89
N ARG A 178 -7.26 -7.74 3.32
CA ARG A 178 -8.68 -7.43 3.47
C ARG A 178 -9.38 -7.16 2.14
N PRO A 179 -10.69 -7.47 2.05
CA PRO A 179 -11.48 -7.21 0.85
C PRO A 179 -11.49 -5.73 0.49
N LYS A 180 -11.09 -5.45 -0.73
CA LYS A 180 -11.07 -4.09 -1.29
C LYS A 180 -11.30 -4.13 -2.80
N ALA A 181 -11.70 -3.00 -3.35
CA ALA A 181 -11.81 -2.79 -4.79
C ALA A 181 -11.55 -1.33 -5.14
N SER A 182 -11.08 -1.07 -6.35
CA SER A 182 -11.04 0.29 -6.87
C SER A 182 -12.45 0.70 -7.34
N VAL A 183 -12.80 1.95 -7.13
CA VAL A 183 -14.05 2.55 -7.63
C VAL A 183 -13.77 3.97 -8.11
N LYS A 184 -14.64 4.51 -8.97
CA LYS A 184 -14.58 5.92 -9.41
C LYS A 184 -15.66 6.74 -8.73
N ASP A 185 -15.31 7.94 -8.27
CA ASP A 185 -16.29 8.93 -7.83
C ASP A 185 -16.94 9.65 -9.02
N SER A 186 -17.85 10.63 -8.72
CA SER A 186 -18.52 11.44 -9.72
C SER A 186 -17.59 12.30 -10.57
N ASP A 187 -16.43 12.63 -10.03
CA ASP A 187 -15.42 13.48 -10.67
C ASP A 187 -14.39 12.66 -11.47
N GLY A 188 -14.57 11.32 -11.49
CA GLY A 188 -13.67 10.39 -12.18
C GLY A 188 -12.43 10.00 -11.37
N ASN A 189 -12.27 10.48 -10.12
CA ASN A 189 -11.13 10.10 -9.29
C ASN A 189 -11.19 8.62 -8.89
N LEU A 190 -10.03 7.98 -8.92
CA LEU A 190 -9.88 6.61 -8.41
C LEU A 190 -9.84 6.60 -6.87
N LEU A 191 -10.67 5.74 -6.29
CA LEU A 191 -10.72 5.47 -4.86
C LEU A 191 -10.47 3.99 -4.60
N VAL A 192 -9.96 3.69 -3.41
CA VAL A 192 -9.95 2.35 -2.81
C VAL A 192 -11.17 2.25 -1.90
N ALA A 193 -12.04 1.29 -2.16
CA ALA A 193 -13.14 0.92 -1.27
C ALA A 193 -12.72 -0.29 -0.43
N LYS A 194 -12.58 -0.13 0.90
CA LYS A 194 -12.33 -1.22 1.85
C LYS A 194 -13.66 -1.67 2.46
N PHE A 195 -13.94 -2.97 2.39
CA PHE A 195 -15.21 -3.54 2.82
C PHE A 195 -15.09 -4.22 4.19
N PRO A 196 -16.15 -4.14 5.04
CA PRO A 196 -16.23 -4.93 6.27
C PRO A 196 -16.45 -6.41 5.93
N THR A 197 -15.99 -7.30 6.80
CA THR A 197 -16.20 -8.75 6.71
C THR A 197 -17.10 -9.24 7.84
N ALA A 198 -17.68 -10.41 7.68
CA ALA A 198 -18.47 -11.06 8.73
C ALA A 198 -17.58 -11.56 9.89
N SER A 199 -16.30 -11.79 9.63
CA SER A 199 -15.31 -12.24 10.62
C SER A 199 -14.67 -11.08 11.39
N ASP A 200 -15.03 -9.82 11.14
CA ASP A 200 -14.48 -8.69 11.87
C ASP A 200 -15.00 -8.70 13.32
N GLU A 201 -14.09 -8.85 14.29
CA GLU A 201 -14.42 -8.80 15.72
C GLU A 201 -14.88 -7.41 16.18
N TRP A 202 -14.52 -6.38 15.42
CA TRP A 202 -14.91 -4.97 15.59
C TRP A 202 -15.08 -4.30 14.24
N PRO A 203 -15.77 -3.14 14.15
CA PRO A 203 -16.02 -2.44 12.88
C PRO A 203 -14.72 -1.83 12.30
N ALA A 204 -13.86 -2.66 11.70
CA ALA A 204 -12.51 -2.32 11.27
C ALA A 204 -12.46 -1.10 10.34
N THR A 205 -13.40 -0.98 9.39
CA THR A 205 -13.46 0.19 8.47
C THR A 205 -13.72 1.51 9.21
N ARG A 206 -14.50 1.48 10.31
CA ARG A 206 -14.72 2.65 11.16
C ARG A 206 -13.49 2.96 12.02
N TRP A 207 -12.79 1.95 12.49
CA TRP A 207 -11.57 2.13 13.27
C TRP A 207 -10.42 2.66 12.42
N GLU A 208 -10.25 2.17 11.21
CA GLU A 208 -9.27 2.76 10.27
C GLU A 208 -9.62 4.22 9.95
N ALA A 209 -10.90 4.53 9.69
CA ALA A 209 -11.35 5.92 9.52
C ALA A 209 -11.09 6.79 10.74
N THR A 210 -11.24 6.25 11.96
CA THR A 210 -10.96 6.94 13.21
C THR A 210 -9.46 7.22 13.35
N ALA A 211 -8.60 6.24 13.05
CA ALA A 211 -7.16 6.40 13.08
C ALA A 211 -6.67 7.43 12.04
N LEU A 212 -7.22 7.38 10.82
CA LEU A 212 -6.92 8.37 9.78
C LEU A 212 -7.34 9.80 10.19
N GLU A 213 -8.50 9.96 10.83
CA GLU A 213 -8.94 11.26 11.33
C GLU A 213 -8.03 11.79 12.47
N LEU A 214 -7.62 10.91 13.38
CA LEU A 214 -6.64 11.26 14.42
C LEU A 214 -5.29 11.61 13.80
N ALA A 215 -4.78 10.81 12.86
CA ALA A 215 -3.52 11.05 12.18
C ALA A 215 -3.53 12.41 11.45
N ARG A 216 -4.59 12.70 10.68
CA ARG A 216 -4.77 13.98 9.99
C ARG A 216 -4.75 15.17 10.97
N ARG A 217 -5.44 15.04 12.10
CA ARG A 217 -5.47 16.08 13.16
C ARG A 217 -4.14 16.22 13.88
N ALA A 218 -3.37 15.14 13.97
CA ALA A 218 -2.02 15.14 14.51
C ALA A 218 -0.97 15.68 13.52
N GLY A 219 -1.38 16.17 12.35
CA GLY A 219 -0.50 16.74 11.33
C GLY A 219 0.20 15.70 10.46
N ILE A 220 -0.24 14.44 10.48
CA ILE A 220 0.23 13.38 9.58
C ILE A 220 -0.50 13.51 8.24
N HIS A 221 0.27 13.47 7.16
CA HIS A 221 -0.30 13.45 5.82
C HIS A 221 -0.97 12.12 5.54
N VAL A 222 -2.28 12.13 5.30
CA VAL A 222 -3.11 10.96 4.98
C VAL A 222 -3.89 11.20 3.69
N PRO A 223 -4.31 10.15 2.95
CA PRO A 223 -5.17 10.30 1.80
C PRO A 223 -6.50 10.98 2.18
N VAL A 224 -7.14 11.65 1.23
CA VAL A 224 -8.54 12.07 1.39
C VAL A 224 -9.39 10.82 1.56
N PHE A 225 -10.20 10.78 2.63
CA PHE A 225 -11.02 9.62 2.95
C PHE A 225 -12.42 10.01 3.42
N ARG A 226 -13.34 9.06 3.33
CA ARG A 226 -14.67 9.16 3.91
C ARG A 226 -15.29 7.79 4.13
N LEU A 227 -16.24 7.71 5.05
CA LEU A 227 -17.11 6.55 5.22
C LEU A 227 -18.36 6.71 4.32
N ALA A 228 -18.72 5.65 3.61
CA ALA A 228 -19.95 5.53 2.87
C ALA A 228 -20.74 4.31 3.39
N LEU A 229 -22.05 4.30 3.17
CA LEU A 229 -22.87 3.15 3.50
C LEU A 229 -23.22 2.36 2.24
N ALA A 230 -22.94 1.07 2.25
CA ALA A 230 -23.39 0.10 1.26
C ALA A 230 -24.25 -0.95 1.96
N ALA A 231 -25.51 -1.12 1.58
CA ALA A 231 -26.45 -2.01 2.26
C ALA A 231 -26.41 -1.87 3.81
N ARG A 232 -26.36 -0.65 4.31
CA ARG A 232 -26.25 -0.27 5.74
C ARG A 232 -24.90 -0.62 6.42
N LYS A 233 -23.94 -1.20 5.72
CA LYS A 233 -22.59 -1.49 6.24
C LYS A 233 -21.62 -0.37 5.89
N PRO A 234 -20.71 0.02 6.80
CA PRO A 234 -19.73 1.08 6.54
C PRO A 234 -18.64 0.58 5.60
N VAL A 235 -18.40 1.30 4.52
CA VAL A 235 -17.30 1.11 3.58
C VAL A 235 -16.37 2.31 3.69
N LEU A 236 -15.08 2.07 3.88
CA LEU A 236 -14.08 3.13 3.90
C LEU A 236 -13.61 3.40 2.46
N LEU A 237 -13.75 4.64 2.04
CA LEU A 237 -13.28 5.14 0.74
C LEU A 237 -12.06 6.00 0.94
N LEU A 238 -10.97 5.66 0.24
CA LEU A 238 -9.69 6.39 0.25
C LEU A 238 -9.37 6.84 -1.17
N ARG A 239 -9.10 8.14 -1.38
CA ARG A 239 -8.63 8.63 -2.68
C ARG A 239 -7.23 8.09 -2.94
N ARG A 240 -6.98 7.63 -4.15
CA ARG A 240 -5.64 7.20 -4.59
C ARG A 240 -4.68 8.37 -4.56
N PHE A 241 -3.59 8.24 -3.82
CA PHE A 241 -2.55 9.27 -3.71
C PHE A 241 -1.48 9.16 -4.82
N ASP A 242 -1.48 8.06 -5.54
CA ASP A 242 -0.63 7.82 -6.70
C ASP A 242 -1.29 8.27 -8.03
N ARG A 243 -2.27 9.16 -7.92
CA ARG A 243 -2.97 9.80 -9.05
C ARG A 243 -3.06 11.29 -8.82
N ASP A 244 -2.78 12.05 -9.89
CA ASP A 244 -3.03 13.50 -9.98
C ASP A 244 -3.84 13.76 -11.26
N GLY A 245 -5.16 13.85 -11.10
CA GLY A 245 -6.08 13.77 -12.22
C GLY A 245 -5.93 12.44 -12.97
N GLU A 246 -5.63 12.50 -14.27
CA GLU A 246 -5.35 11.33 -15.11
C GLU A 246 -3.88 10.88 -15.03
N ALA A 247 -2.97 11.74 -14.58
CA ALA A 247 -1.56 11.43 -14.46
C ALA A 247 -1.31 10.45 -13.29
N ARG A 248 -0.28 9.64 -13.46
CA ARG A 248 0.17 8.69 -12.46
C ARG A 248 1.43 9.18 -11.78
N VAL A 249 1.52 8.95 -10.49
CA VAL A 249 2.71 9.28 -9.70
C VAL A 249 3.50 8.00 -9.46
N PRO A 250 4.79 7.94 -9.77
CA PRO A 250 5.62 6.78 -9.48
C PRO A 250 5.61 6.47 -7.98
N PHE A 251 5.46 5.18 -7.66
CA PHE A 251 5.37 4.67 -6.30
C PHE A 251 6.42 3.58 -6.07
N MET A 252 7.00 3.57 -4.88
CA MET A 252 7.89 2.53 -4.39
C MET A 252 7.55 2.26 -2.92
N SER A 253 7.34 1.00 -2.53
CA SER A 253 7.17 0.63 -1.11
C SER A 253 8.50 0.70 -0.36
N ALA A 254 8.47 0.84 0.97
CA ALA A 254 9.67 0.74 1.78
C ALA A 254 10.29 -0.67 1.69
N MET A 255 9.48 -1.71 1.47
CA MET A 255 9.97 -3.06 1.17
C MET A 255 10.90 -3.08 -0.06
N THR A 256 10.52 -2.40 -1.13
CA THR A 256 11.32 -2.25 -2.35
C THR A 256 12.52 -1.35 -2.12
N ALA A 257 12.33 -0.18 -1.49
CA ALA A 257 13.40 0.78 -1.23
C ALA A 257 14.56 0.23 -0.37
N LEU A 258 14.25 -0.73 0.49
CA LEU A 258 15.23 -1.41 1.36
C LEU A 258 15.75 -2.72 0.77
N SER A 259 15.32 -3.11 -0.42
CA SER A 259 15.61 -4.43 -0.98
C SER A 259 15.29 -5.57 0.01
N ALA A 260 14.25 -5.38 0.83
CA ALA A 260 13.90 -6.27 1.92
C ALA A 260 13.13 -7.52 1.45
N ASP A 261 13.22 -8.60 2.23
CA ASP A 261 12.44 -9.82 2.04
C ASP A 261 11.42 -10.00 3.15
N ASP A 262 10.37 -10.77 2.87
CA ASP A 262 9.42 -11.20 3.89
C ASP A 262 10.15 -12.00 4.99
N ASN A 263 9.70 -11.85 6.23
CA ASN A 263 10.22 -12.52 7.42
C ASN A 263 11.63 -12.06 7.87
N GLN A 264 12.15 -10.97 7.34
CA GLN A 264 13.31 -10.28 7.88
C GLN A 264 12.84 -9.19 8.86
N MET A 265 13.58 -9.05 9.97
CA MET A 265 13.35 -7.95 10.90
C MET A 265 13.90 -6.67 10.27
N HIS A 266 13.07 -5.64 10.27
CA HIS A 266 13.42 -4.29 9.84
C HIS A 266 12.94 -3.29 10.87
N SER A 267 13.49 -2.08 10.79
CA SER A 267 13.21 -1.01 11.74
C SER A 267 12.78 0.28 11.03
N TYR A 268 12.23 1.21 11.80
CA TYR A 268 12.03 2.58 11.33
C TYR A 268 13.35 3.25 10.92
N LEU A 269 14.47 2.83 11.51
CA LEU A 269 15.79 3.39 11.19
C LEU A 269 16.26 2.98 9.79
N ASP A 270 15.86 1.81 9.29
CA ASP A 270 16.09 1.44 7.89
C ASP A 270 15.36 2.40 6.93
N ILE A 271 14.13 2.80 7.27
CA ILE A 271 13.36 3.78 6.48
C ILE A 271 14.02 5.17 6.56
N VAL A 272 14.55 5.56 7.73
CA VAL A 272 15.33 6.79 7.90
C VAL A 272 16.52 6.81 6.94
N ASP A 273 17.27 5.71 6.84
CA ASP A 273 18.43 5.63 5.98
C ASP A 273 18.04 5.64 4.48
N ALA A 274 16.93 5.01 4.11
CA ALA A 274 16.38 5.12 2.76
C ALA A 274 16.00 6.57 2.40
N LEU A 275 15.32 7.28 3.30
CA LEU A 275 14.95 8.70 3.10
C LEU A 275 16.17 9.62 2.98
N ARG A 276 17.25 9.32 3.70
CA ARG A 276 18.50 10.09 3.59
C ARG A 276 19.21 9.87 2.26
N ARG A 277 19.14 8.65 1.74
CA ARG A 277 19.81 8.29 0.49
C ARG A 277 19.04 8.76 -0.74
N GLU A 278 17.72 8.59 -0.77
CA GLU A 278 16.88 8.75 -1.96
C GLU A 278 15.89 9.93 -1.87
N GLY A 279 15.75 10.54 -0.69
CA GLY A 279 14.71 11.51 -0.42
C GLY A 279 14.99 12.90 -0.99
N ALA A 280 14.06 13.47 -1.77
CA ALA A 280 14.14 14.83 -2.29
C ALA A 280 14.07 15.91 -1.20
N GLN A 281 13.39 15.64 -0.07
CA GLN A 281 13.25 16.54 1.07
C GLN A 281 13.43 15.77 2.39
N ALA A 282 14.57 15.10 2.54
CA ALA A 282 14.83 14.16 3.62
C ALA A 282 14.50 14.72 5.01
N ALA A 283 14.93 15.92 5.36
CA ALA A 283 14.68 16.51 6.68
C ALA A 283 13.17 16.64 7.00
N LYS A 284 12.34 17.05 6.02
CA LYS A 284 10.89 17.15 6.18
C LYS A 284 10.24 15.78 6.33
N ASP A 285 10.66 14.83 5.50
CA ASP A 285 10.09 13.49 5.50
C ASP A 285 10.51 12.69 6.74
N LEU A 286 11.71 12.94 7.30
CA LEU A 286 12.15 12.39 8.58
C LEU A 286 11.31 12.91 9.76
N GLY A 287 10.99 14.21 9.78
CA GLY A 287 10.08 14.78 10.79
C GLY A 287 8.67 14.19 10.70
N GLU A 288 8.17 13.98 9.48
CA GLU A 288 6.89 13.30 9.24
C GLU A 288 6.95 11.83 9.67
N LEU A 289 8.02 11.09 9.35
CA LEU A 289 8.19 9.69 9.77
C LEU A 289 8.27 9.56 11.29
N TRP A 290 8.96 10.49 11.97
CA TRP A 290 8.97 10.57 13.43
C TRP A 290 7.55 10.73 14.01
N ARG A 291 6.77 11.63 13.44
CA ARG A 291 5.38 11.88 13.85
C ARG A 291 4.52 10.62 13.70
N ARG A 292 4.74 9.84 12.62
CA ARG A 292 4.07 8.55 12.39
C ARG A 292 4.48 7.48 13.38
N LEU A 293 5.78 7.37 13.69
CA LEU A 293 6.28 6.44 14.70
C LEU A 293 5.62 6.71 16.05
N VAL A 294 5.64 7.96 16.54
CA VAL A 294 4.96 8.34 17.76
C VAL A 294 3.48 7.99 17.70
N PHE A 295 2.81 8.35 16.61
CA PHE A 295 1.38 8.06 16.43
C PHE A 295 1.08 6.57 16.52
N ASN A 296 1.82 5.73 15.77
CA ASN A 296 1.64 4.27 15.74
C ASN A 296 1.82 3.65 17.13
N VAL A 297 2.79 4.10 17.91
CA VAL A 297 2.96 3.69 19.30
C VAL A 297 1.76 4.10 20.16
N LEU A 298 1.27 5.34 20.01
CA LEU A 298 0.20 5.88 20.85
C LEU A 298 -1.20 5.35 20.53
N VAL A 299 -1.42 4.84 19.30
CA VAL A 299 -2.69 4.19 18.91
C VAL A 299 -2.57 2.66 18.87
N SER A 300 -1.44 2.10 19.27
CA SER A 300 -1.13 0.66 19.20
C SER A 300 -1.36 0.06 17.80
N ASN A 301 -0.89 0.75 16.75
CA ASN A 301 -0.88 0.20 15.39
C ASN A 301 0.27 -0.79 15.24
N THR A 302 0.10 -2.01 15.79
CA THR A 302 1.16 -3.01 15.89
C THR A 302 1.40 -3.78 14.59
N ASP A 303 0.52 -3.65 13.58
CA ASP A 303 0.67 -4.28 12.26
C ASP A 303 1.39 -3.38 11.24
N ASP A 304 2.08 -2.35 11.73
CA ASP A 304 2.84 -1.44 10.89
C ASP A 304 4.11 -2.13 10.36
N HIS A 305 4.15 -2.40 9.06
CA HIS A 305 5.25 -3.09 8.39
C HIS A 305 5.72 -2.33 7.15
N LEU A 306 6.85 -2.72 6.54
CA LEU A 306 7.46 -2.00 5.41
C LEU A 306 6.52 -1.75 4.22
N ARG A 307 5.50 -2.59 4.00
CA ARG A 307 4.51 -2.36 2.93
C ARG A 307 3.48 -1.29 3.28
N ASN A 308 3.39 -0.86 4.55
CA ASN A 308 2.53 0.25 4.99
C ASN A 308 3.24 1.61 4.89
N HIS A 309 4.50 1.61 4.49
CA HIS A 309 5.27 2.80 4.13
C HIS A 309 5.57 2.79 2.64
N GLY A 310 5.39 3.92 1.99
CA GLY A 310 5.67 4.08 0.57
C GLY A 310 6.30 5.43 0.27
N PHE A 311 6.83 5.53 -0.93
CA PHE A 311 7.44 6.74 -1.47
C PHE A 311 6.78 7.08 -2.80
N LEU A 312 6.62 8.37 -3.07
CA LEU A 312 6.16 8.94 -4.32
C LEU A 312 7.30 9.76 -4.93
N HIS A 313 7.53 9.61 -6.23
CA HIS A 313 8.55 10.42 -6.93
C HIS A 313 7.93 11.75 -7.38
N ASP A 314 8.49 12.87 -6.91
CA ASP A 314 7.97 14.22 -7.18
C ASP A 314 8.59 14.91 -8.42
N GLY A 315 9.30 14.15 -9.25
CA GLY A 315 10.06 14.66 -10.40
C GLY A 315 11.51 15.03 -10.09
N ILE A 316 11.86 15.16 -8.81
CA ILE A 316 13.24 15.45 -8.33
C ILE A 316 13.82 14.24 -7.62
N GLY A 317 13.02 13.57 -6.78
CA GLY A 317 13.41 12.40 -6.01
C GLY A 317 12.20 11.82 -5.26
N TRP A 318 12.49 10.89 -4.37
CA TRP A 318 11.46 10.20 -3.60
C TRP A 318 11.03 11.02 -2.39
N ARG A 319 9.73 11.00 -2.08
CA ARG A 319 9.08 11.65 -0.95
C ARG A 319 8.24 10.64 -0.19
N LEU A 320 8.15 10.76 1.10
CA LEU A 320 7.27 9.90 1.91
C LEU A 320 5.82 10.04 1.45
N ALA A 321 5.19 8.93 1.04
CA ALA A 321 3.79 8.90 0.62
C ALA A 321 2.85 9.20 1.81
N PRO A 322 1.59 9.61 1.58
CA PRO A 322 0.60 9.70 2.66
C PRO A 322 0.52 8.41 3.47
N ALA A 323 0.28 8.50 4.78
CA ALA A 323 0.13 7.32 5.64
C ALA A 323 -1.20 6.61 5.35
N TYR A 324 -1.16 5.29 5.30
CA TYR A 324 -2.31 4.42 5.03
C TYR A 324 -2.24 3.17 5.88
N ASP A 325 -3.35 2.44 5.96
CA ASP A 325 -3.49 1.18 6.70
C ASP A 325 -3.20 1.31 8.20
N LEU A 326 -3.71 2.39 8.81
CA LEU A 326 -3.59 2.69 10.23
C LEU A 326 -4.67 1.95 11.02
N ASN A 327 -4.32 0.91 11.76
CA ASN A 327 -5.24 0.02 12.43
C ASN A 327 -4.93 -0.11 13.93
N PRO A 328 -5.66 0.57 14.84
CA PRO A 328 -5.53 0.36 16.26
C PRO A 328 -5.81 -1.10 16.64
N MET A 329 -5.01 -1.66 17.54
CA MET A 329 -5.10 -3.06 17.97
C MET A 329 -5.22 -3.14 19.50
N PRO A 330 -6.30 -3.74 20.06
CA PRO A 330 -6.41 -3.90 21.50
C PRO A 330 -5.41 -4.94 22.02
N THR A 331 -4.90 -4.71 23.24
CA THR A 331 -3.76 -5.46 23.79
C THR A 331 -4.07 -6.91 24.15
N ASP A 332 -5.33 -7.25 24.36
CA ASP A 332 -5.79 -8.62 24.61
C ASP A 332 -5.85 -9.47 23.33
N VAL A 333 -5.86 -8.84 22.16
CA VAL A 333 -5.79 -9.51 20.84
C VAL A 333 -4.36 -9.66 20.40
N ARG A 334 -3.56 -8.60 20.55
CA ARG A 334 -2.16 -8.61 20.17
C ARG A 334 -1.34 -7.78 21.16
N PRO A 335 -0.22 -8.32 21.66
CA PRO A 335 0.67 -7.54 22.51
C PRO A 335 1.19 -6.32 21.75
N ARG A 336 1.58 -5.27 22.46
CA ARG A 336 2.13 -4.05 21.90
C ARG A 336 3.57 -4.25 21.40
N VAL A 337 3.70 -5.12 20.40
CA VAL A 337 4.92 -5.43 19.68
C VAL A 337 4.69 -5.09 18.21
N HIS A 338 5.44 -4.15 17.68
CA HIS A 338 5.32 -3.71 16.29
C HIS A 338 5.89 -4.75 15.32
N ALA A 339 5.33 -4.81 14.12
CA ALA A 339 5.92 -5.60 13.04
C ALA A 339 7.22 -4.98 12.52
N LEU A 340 7.36 -3.65 12.63
CA LEU A 340 8.56 -2.89 12.32
C LEU A 340 9.19 -2.47 13.65
N ALA A 341 10.45 -2.83 13.91
CA ALA A 341 11.16 -2.45 15.12
C ALA A 341 11.30 -0.93 15.24
N ILE A 342 11.29 -0.39 16.47
CA ILE A 342 11.46 1.04 16.72
C ILE A 342 12.93 1.43 16.54
N ASP A 343 13.81 0.65 17.14
CA ASP A 343 15.26 0.72 16.92
C ASP A 343 15.73 -0.44 16.04
N ASP A 344 17.02 -0.79 16.09
CA ASP A 344 17.58 -1.87 15.27
C ASP A 344 17.10 -3.26 15.69
N THR A 345 16.60 -3.44 16.93
CA THR A 345 16.33 -4.76 17.53
C THR A 345 15.04 -4.86 18.35
N ASP A 346 14.54 -3.73 18.93
CA ASP A 346 13.40 -3.74 19.84
C ASP A 346 12.09 -3.32 19.13
N PRO A 347 11.18 -4.26 18.88
CA PRO A 347 9.86 -3.97 18.32
C PRO A 347 8.82 -3.57 19.39
N THR A 348 9.18 -3.47 20.67
CA THR A 348 8.25 -3.11 21.74
C THR A 348 7.71 -1.70 21.54
N ALA A 349 6.39 -1.53 21.48
CA ALA A 349 5.74 -0.23 21.40
C ALA A 349 5.93 0.55 22.71
N SER A 350 7.00 1.30 22.79
CA SER A 350 7.40 2.06 24.00
C SER A 350 7.88 3.46 23.65
N MET A 351 7.37 4.47 24.37
CA MET A 351 7.89 5.84 24.24
C MET A 351 9.32 5.97 24.79
N ASP A 352 9.78 5.06 25.66
CA ASP A 352 11.16 5.08 26.14
C ASP A 352 12.11 4.80 24.95
N THR A 353 11.88 3.71 24.20
CA THR A 353 12.65 3.39 22.98
C THR A 353 12.50 4.46 21.89
N VAL A 354 11.28 5.03 21.75
CA VAL A 354 11.04 6.13 20.79
C VAL A 354 11.95 7.32 21.10
N TRP A 355 12.11 7.72 22.39
CA TRP A 355 12.99 8.85 22.75
C TRP A 355 14.47 8.60 22.42
N GLU A 356 14.94 7.37 22.57
CA GLU A 356 16.33 7.00 22.31
C GLU A 356 16.69 7.17 20.84
N VAL A 357 15.75 6.87 19.93
CA VAL A 357 16.00 6.93 18.48
C VAL A 357 15.74 8.33 17.87
N ALA A 358 15.20 9.30 18.60
CA ALA A 358 14.89 10.63 18.07
C ALA A 358 16.06 11.31 17.36
N PRO A 359 17.32 11.25 17.83
CA PRO A 359 18.46 11.85 17.13
C PRO A 359 18.70 11.25 15.74
N ARG A 360 18.32 9.99 15.53
CA ARG A 360 18.44 9.30 14.22
C ARG A 360 17.48 9.89 13.17
N PHE A 361 16.41 10.58 13.58
CA PHE A 361 15.52 11.33 12.68
C PHE A 361 15.99 12.76 12.39
N GLY A 362 17.14 13.16 12.93
CA GLY A 362 17.69 14.51 12.77
C GLY A 362 16.98 15.57 13.61
N LEU A 363 16.22 15.15 14.62
CA LEU A 363 15.44 16.05 15.48
C LEU A 363 16.20 16.38 16.77
N ALA A 364 16.17 17.65 17.16
CA ALA A 364 16.59 18.04 18.50
C ALA A 364 15.60 17.50 19.54
N THR A 365 16.08 17.17 20.74
CA THR A 365 15.23 16.61 21.82
C THR A 365 14.00 17.46 22.10
N LYS A 366 14.11 18.79 22.08
CA LYS A 366 12.99 19.70 22.29
C LYS A 366 11.95 19.58 21.19
N GLU A 367 12.37 19.50 19.96
CA GLU A 367 11.50 19.36 18.78
C GLU A 367 10.79 18.00 18.78
N ALA A 368 11.54 16.92 19.03
CA ALA A 368 11.00 15.57 19.13
C ALA A 368 9.92 15.48 20.21
N ARG A 369 10.15 16.07 21.38
CA ARG A 369 9.16 16.15 22.48
C ARG A 369 7.94 16.99 22.10
N GLN A 370 8.14 18.12 21.43
CA GLN A 370 7.05 18.98 20.99
C GLN A 370 6.12 18.22 20.03
N ILE A 371 6.68 17.51 19.05
CA ILE A 371 5.90 16.69 18.11
C ILE A 371 5.13 15.60 18.86
N ALA A 372 5.76 14.90 19.79
CA ALA A 372 5.09 13.83 20.53
C ALA A 372 3.95 14.37 21.42
N HIS A 373 4.14 15.52 22.06
CA HIS A 373 3.10 16.20 22.83
C HIS A 373 1.89 16.58 21.94
N GLU A 374 2.14 17.14 20.75
CA GLU A 374 1.09 17.47 19.78
C GLU A 374 0.29 16.22 19.37
N VAL A 375 0.97 15.13 19.05
CA VAL A 375 0.34 13.85 18.70
C VAL A 375 -0.49 13.31 19.87
N ALA A 376 0.09 13.30 21.08
CA ALA A 376 -0.60 12.81 22.28
C ALA A 376 -1.85 13.61 22.60
N ALA A 377 -1.79 14.95 22.46
CA ALA A 377 -2.96 15.83 22.65
C ALA A 377 -4.12 15.46 21.74
N VAL A 378 -3.84 15.11 20.47
CA VAL A 378 -4.86 14.66 19.52
C VAL A 378 -5.35 13.26 19.85
N VAL A 379 -4.44 12.30 20.14
CA VAL A 379 -4.79 10.90 20.42
C VAL A 379 -5.68 10.79 21.67
N ARG A 380 -5.50 11.62 22.69
CA ARG A 380 -6.40 11.68 23.87
C ARG A 380 -7.88 11.89 23.51
N ALA A 381 -8.17 12.50 22.34
CA ALA A 381 -9.54 12.72 21.89
C ALA A 381 -10.13 11.53 21.09
N TRP A 382 -9.53 10.35 21.16
CA TRP A 382 -9.87 9.18 20.35
C TRP A 382 -11.34 8.74 20.46
N ARG A 383 -11.93 8.78 21.68
CA ARG A 383 -13.35 8.45 21.90
C ARG A 383 -14.27 9.41 21.15
N SER A 384 -13.94 10.70 21.12
CA SER A 384 -14.70 11.70 20.37
C SER A 384 -14.56 11.50 18.86
N ALA A 385 -13.35 11.20 18.37
CA ALA A 385 -13.12 10.87 16.96
C ALA A 385 -13.89 9.61 16.54
N GLY A 386 -13.85 8.55 17.36
CA GLY A 386 -14.58 7.31 17.12
C GLY A 386 -16.10 7.52 17.05
N LYS A 387 -16.68 8.32 17.97
CA LYS A 387 -18.09 8.68 17.92
C LYS A 387 -18.46 9.38 16.60
N LYS A 388 -17.63 10.31 16.11
CA LYS A 388 -17.84 10.99 14.82
C LYS A 388 -17.79 10.01 13.64
N CYS A 389 -16.97 8.96 13.72
CA CYS A 389 -16.95 7.87 12.74
C CYS A 389 -18.09 6.84 12.92
N GLY A 390 -19.00 7.08 13.88
CA GLY A 390 -20.19 6.26 14.12
C GLY A 390 -19.94 5.01 14.96
N LEU A 391 -18.84 4.97 15.74
CA LEU A 391 -18.60 3.91 16.72
C LEU A 391 -19.53 4.06 17.92
N LYS A 392 -20.05 2.94 18.39
CA LYS A 392 -20.95 2.84 19.55
C LYS A 392 -20.13 2.76 20.87
N PRO A 393 -20.73 3.07 22.02
CA PRO A 393 -20.03 3.00 23.30
C PRO A 393 -19.29 1.67 23.52
N LYS A 394 -19.95 0.53 23.36
CA LYS A 394 -19.33 -0.80 23.52
C LYS A 394 -18.16 -1.06 22.53
N GLU A 395 -18.24 -0.53 21.31
CA GLU A 395 -17.16 -0.63 20.33
C GLU A 395 -15.96 0.23 20.71
N LEU A 396 -16.20 1.40 21.36
CA LEU A 396 -15.17 2.24 21.93
C LEU A 396 -14.50 1.54 23.13
N ASP A 397 -15.29 1.01 24.06
CA ASP A 397 -14.76 0.34 25.26
C ASP A 397 -13.92 -0.90 24.87
N ARG A 398 -14.30 -1.64 23.82
CA ARG A 398 -13.52 -2.75 23.26
C ARG A 398 -12.11 -2.35 22.84
N MET A 399 -11.91 -1.11 22.40
CA MET A 399 -10.61 -0.61 21.88
C MET A 399 -9.83 0.20 22.91
N GLU A 400 -10.31 0.33 24.14
CA GLU A 400 -9.74 1.17 25.18
C GLU A 400 -8.25 0.89 25.40
N SER A 401 -7.85 -0.38 25.49
CA SER A 401 -6.48 -0.80 25.75
C SER A 401 -5.49 -0.43 24.62
N ALA A 402 -5.98 -0.14 23.40
CA ALA A 402 -5.15 0.35 22.31
C ALA A 402 -4.71 1.82 22.50
N PHE A 403 -5.46 2.59 23.30
CA PHE A 403 -5.25 4.03 23.48
C PHE A 403 -4.89 4.41 24.91
N GLU A 404 -5.50 3.77 25.92
CA GLU A 404 -5.36 4.16 27.32
C GLU A 404 -4.24 3.36 28.00
N HIS A 405 -3.00 3.81 27.80
CA HIS A 405 -1.80 3.16 28.31
C HIS A 405 -0.74 4.17 28.75
N ARG A 406 0.32 3.67 29.44
CA ARG A 406 1.41 4.48 30.00
C ARG A 406 2.04 5.43 28.99
N ASP A 407 2.27 4.94 27.75
CA ASP A 407 3.00 5.71 26.73
C ASP A 407 2.23 6.98 26.30
N LEU A 408 0.88 6.92 26.20
CA LEU A 408 0.09 8.10 25.92
C LEU A 408 0.22 9.16 27.07
N ALA A 409 0.25 8.70 28.32
CA ALA A 409 0.46 9.61 29.46
C ALA A 409 1.88 10.19 29.49
N GLN A 410 2.89 9.42 29.06
CA GLN A 410 4.28 9.84 28.99
C GLN A 410 4.52 10.86 27.88
N ALA A 411 4.00 10.63 26.67
CA ALA A 411 4.14 11.53 25.52
C ALA A 411 3.42 12.89 25.74
N ALA A 412 2.48 12.94 26.66
CA ALA A 412 1.70 14.15 26.98
C ALA A 412 2.33 15.03 28.05
N LYS A 413 3.46 14.64 28.63
CA LYS A 413 4.27 15.44 29.59
C LYS A 413 5.31 16.26 28.86
#